data_3f3cf8f56050c09b72c39109bc898f07
#
_entry.id   3f3cf8f56050c09b72c39109bc898f07
#
_cell.length_a   1.000
_cell.length_b   1.000
_cell.length_c   1.000
_cell.angle_alpha   90.00
_cell.angle_beta   90.00
_cell.angle_gamma   90.00
#
_symmetry.space_group_name_H-M   'P 1'
#
loop_
_entity.id
_entity.type
_entity.pdbx_description
1 polymer ?
#
loop_
_entity_poly.entity_id
_entity_poly.type
_entity_poly.pdbx_seq_one_letter_code
_entity_poly.pdbx_strand_id
1 'polypeptide(L)'
;LSSAASDVYKRQMKKGYITGKGYIVNTAPYVTVVGGVNMDIGGWPGEVPVMRDSNPGVVRMSLGGVGRNIAHNMALLGMDVRMVTVFGDDINAQKIAASCGELGIDISQSPVIPEGRTSTYLFITDEKGDMALAVSDMEIYKHMTPQMLSQRLTLLNASQAVVLDTNLPAESIQYLADHCTAPLFADPVSTAKAVKLKPVLSKLHTLKPNRIEAELLSGVKITNDASLRKAAETLLDTGLHRVFISLGSDGVFAADRSGHQVQLPPLPGAMVNTTGCGDAFMAAITWA
;
A
#
# COMPACT_ATOMS: atom_id res chain seq x y z
N LEU A 1 5.03 -5.50 30.50
CA LEU A 1 4.86 -5.36 29.06
C LEU A 1 4.93 -6.70 28.38
N SER A 2 4.00 -6.99 28.03
CA SER A 2 2.87 -7.80 27.67
C SER A 2 3.30 -9.09 26.98
N SER A 3 2.99 -10.18 27.65
CA SER A 3 3.07 -11.55 27.13
C SER A 3 2.34 -11.74 25.80
N ALA A 4 1.29 -10.95 25.50
CA ALA A 4 0.48 -11.10 24.30
C ALA A 4 1.20 -10.71 22.99
N ALA A 5 1.91 -9.58 22.94
CA ALA A 5 2.70 -9.20 21.75
C ALA A 5 3.88 -10.17 21.55
N SER A 6 4.51 -10.59 22.66
CA SER A 6 5.52 -11.65 22.67
C SER A 6 4.96 -13.00 22.19
N ASP A 7 3.69 -13.30 22.47
CA ASP A 7 3.07 -14.58 22.11
C ASP A 7 2.59 -14.61 20.65
N VAL A 8 2.15 -13.46 20.09
CA VAL A 8 1.87 -13.34 18.64
C VAL A 8 3.18 -13.44 17.86
N TYR A 9 4.23 -12.76 18.32
CA TYR A 9 5.58 -12.86 17.75
C TYR A 9 6.13 -14.29 17.84
N LYS A 10 5.96 -14.95 19.00
CA LYS A 10 6.37 -16.35 19.19
C LYS A 10 5.53 -17.35 18.40
N ARG A 11 4.25 -17.08 18.14
CA ARG A 11 3.40 -17.93 17.27
C ARG A 11 3.77 -17.80 15.79
N GLN A 12 4.15 -16.62 15.34
CA GLN A 12 4.69 -16.43 13.98
C GLN A 12 6.06 -17.09 13.83
N MET A 13 6.91 -17.04 14.86
CA MET A 13 8.18 -17.77 14.91
C MET A 13 8.00 -19.30 14.92
N LYS A 14 6.88 -19.81 15.44
CA LYS A 14 6.60 -21.26 15.49
C LYS A 14 6.06 -21.85 14.17
N LYS A 15 5.66 -21.05 13.19
CA LYS A 15 5.34 -21.53 11.84
C LYS A 15 6.59 -21.84 10.98
N GLY A 16 7.78 -21.40 11.41
CA GLY A 16 9.06 -21.86 10.87
C GLY A 16 9.56 -23.04 11.71
N TYR A 17 9.49 -24.24 11.22
CA TYR A 17 10.01 -25.44 11.88
C TYR A 17 11.51 -25.32 12.10
N ILE A 18 11.95 -25.25 13.37
CA ILE A 18 13.34 -25.47 13.76
C ILE A 18 13.52 -26.98 13.90
N THR A 19 14.11 -27.62 12.94
CA THR A 19 14.74 -28.93 13.14
C THR A 19 16.22 -28.67 13.40
N GLY A 20 16.78 -29.32 14.41
CA GLY A 20 18.18 -29.13 14.82
C GLY A 20 19.13 -29.15 13.62
N LYS A 21 19.86 -28.05 13.44
CA LYS A 21 20.85 -27.80 12.38
C LYS A 21 20.30 -27.42 10.99
N GLY A 22 19.48 -26.41 10.89
CA GLY A 22 19.17 -25.73 9.63
C GLY A 22 17.86 -24.98 9.70
N TYR A 23 17.87 -23.72 9.30
CA TYR A 23 16.64 -23.00 9.00
C TYR A 23 16.00 -23.66 7.79
N ILE A 24 14.80 -24.22 7.92
CA ILE A 24 13.99 -24.52 6.75
C ILE A 24 13.50 -23.18 6.24
N VAL A 25 14.16 -22.67 5.21
CA VAL A 25 13.62 -21.56 4.42
C VAL A 25 12.32 -22.11 3.80
N ASN A 26 11.18 -21.50 4.15
CA ASN A 26 9.95 -21.79 3.44
C ASN A 26 10.20 -21.39 1.97
N THR A 27 10.32 -22.38 1.10
CA THR A 27 10.63 -22.20 -0.33
C THR A 27 9.38 -21.93 -1.16
N ALA A 28 8.20 -21.85 -0.52
CA ALA A 28 6.99 -21.44 -1.22
C ALA A 28 7.16 -20.02 -1.78
N PRO A 29 6.73 -19.79 -3.02
CA PRO A 29 6.79 -18.47 -3.63
C PRO A 29 5.91 -17.48 -2.85
N TYR A 30 6.43 -16.30 -2.62
CA TYR A 30 5.74 -15.25 -1.86
C TYR A 30 5.89 -13.88 -2.53
N VAL A 31 5.02 -12.96 -2.15
CA VAL A 31 5.08 -11.55 -2.52
C VAL A 31 5.37 -10.70 -1.29
N THR A 32 6.20 -9.67 -1.44
CA THR A 32 6.44 -8.73 -0.35
C THR A 32 5.81 -7.38 -0.65
N VAL A 33 5.05 -6.86 0.34
CA VAL A 33 4.53 -5.50 0.32
C VAL A 33 5.41 -4.63 1.20
N VAL A 34 5.96 -3.55 0.66
CA VAL A 34 6.75 -2.54 1.39
C VAL A 34 5.93 -1.25 1.41
N GLY A 35 5.32 -0.93 2.53
CA GLY A 35 4.38 0.18 2.53
C GLY A 35 3.78 0.54 3.88
N GLY A 36 2.81 1.45 3.85
CA GLY A 36 2.19 2.00 5.02
C GLY A 36 1.12 1.11 5.65
N VAL A 37 1.09 1.12 6.97
CA VAL A 37 0.00 0.63 7.82
C VAL A 37 -0.57 1.80 8.62
N ASN A 38 -1.86 1.84 8.87
CA ASN A 38 -2.49 3.00 9.45
C ASN A 38 -3.67 2.62 10.35
N MET A 39 -3.90 3.41 11.39
CA MET A 39 -5.16 3.40 12.12
C MET A 39 -6.01 4.58 11.64
N ASP A 40 -7.13 4.29 11.00
CA ASP A 40 -8.09 5.30 10.57
C ASP A 40 -9.11 5.53 11.68
N ILE A 41 -9.29 6.77 12.09
CA ILE A 41 -10.26 7.20 13.12
C ILE A 41 -11.20 8.20 12.46
N GLY A 42 -12.43 7.79 12.22
CA GLY A 42 -13.46 8.65 11.63
C GLY A 42 -14.48 9.09 12.66
N GLY A 43 -14.83 10.38 12.61
CA GLY A 43 -15.91 10.99 13.38
C GLY A 43 -17.04 11.44 12.47
N TRP A 44 -18.25 10.98 12.78
CA TRP A 44 -19.49 11.34 12.07
C TRP A 44 -20.41 12.09 13.02
N PRO A 45 -20.47 13.43 12.97
CA PRO A 45 -21.46 14.20 13.73
C PRO A 45 -22.88 13.80 13.37
N GLY A 46 -23.77 13.81 14.34
CA GLY A 46 -25.19 13.48 14.11
C GLY A 46 -25.97 14.61 13.43
N GLU A 47 -25.44 15.84 13.46
CA GLU A 47 -26.00 17.05 12.89
C GLU A 47 -24.90 17.90 12.25
N VAL A 48 -25.26 19.06 11.72
CA VAL A 48 -24.28 20.05 11.17
C VAL A 48 -23.23 20.36 12.23
N PRO A 49 -21.92 20.16 11.95
CA PRO A 49 -20.89 20.37 12.95
C PRO A 49 -20.81 21.84 13.41
N VAL A 50 -20.85 22.04 14.72
CA VAL A 50 -20.62 23.34 15.34
C VAL A 50 -19.13 23.48 15.65
N MET A 51 -18.48 24.45 14.99
CA MET A 51 -17.05 24.69 15.19
C MET A 51 -16.78 25.19 16.60
N ARG A 52 -15.68 24.70 17.20
CA ARG A 52 -15.22 25.05 18.55
C ARG A 52 -16.16 24.57 19.67
N ASP A 53 -16.96 23.55 19.38
CA ASP A 53 -17.85 22.92 20.35
C ASP A 53 -17.76 21.39 20.26
N SER A 54 -18.32 20.71 21.26
CA SER A 54 -18.48 19.26 21.29
C SER A 54 -19.69 18.84 20.46
N ASN A 55 -19.46 18.02 19.43
CA ASN A 55 -20.51 17.55 18.54
C ASN A 55 -20.85 16.10 18.88
N PRO A 56 -22.06 15.79 19.36
CA PRO A 56 -22.50 14.41 19.51
C PRO A 56 -22.49 13.67 18.18
N GLY A 57 -22.05 12.41 18.19
CA GLY A 57 -21.94 11.65 16.95
C GLY A 57 -21.40 10.23 17.15
N VAL A 58 -20.93 9.62 16.07
CA VAL A 58 -20.34 8.29 16.07
C VAL A 58 -18.84 8.38 15.76
N VAL A 59 -18.02 7.65 16.53
CA VAL A 59 -16.61 7.47 16.23
C VAL A 59 -16.36 6.02 15.86
N ARG A 60 -15.69 5.78 14.76
CA ARG A 60 -15.28 4.44 14.32
C ARG A 60 -13.79 4.41 14.07
N MET A 61 -13.20 3.24 14.37
CA MET A 61 -11.80 2.96 14.09
C MET A 61 -11.72 1.81 13.08
N SER A 62 -10.84 1.93 12.11
CA SER A 62 -10.57 0.88 11.14
C SER A 62 -9.09 0.77 10.85
N LEU A 63 -8.67 -0.43 10.49
CA LEU A 63 -7.30 -0.68 10.07
C LEU A 63 -7.16 -0.28 8.61
N GLY A 64 -6.22 0.62 8.32
CA GLY A 64 -5.97 1.17 7.01
C GLY A 64 -4.49 1.10 6.62
N GLY A 65 -4.12 1.99 5.72
CA GLY A 65 -2.82 2.06 5.07
C GLY A 65 -2.80 1.30 3.76
N VAL A 66 -2.33 1.96 2.69
CA VAL A 66 -2.34 1.39 1.33
C VAL A 66 -1.57 0.08 1.28
N GLY A 67 -0.35 0.02 1.83
CA GLY A 67 0.42 -1.22 1.89
C GLY A 67 -0.32 -2.34 2.62
N ARG A 68 -0.91 -2.04 3.80
CA ARG A 68 -1.66 -3.04 4.56
C ARG A 68 -2.92 -3.50 3.82
N ASN A 69 -3.64 -2.61 3.17
CA ASN A 69 -4.84 -2.98 2.41
C ASN A 69 -4.50 -3.85 1.20
N ILE A 70 -3.41 -3.55 0.48
CA ILE A 70 -2.89 -4.39 -0.61
C ILE A 70 -2.54 -5.78 -0.07
N ALA A 71 -1.75 -5.86 1.00
CA ALA A 71 -1.36 -7.13 1.63
C ALA A 71 -2.57 -7.96 2.08
N HIS A 72 -3.59 -7.29 2.67
CA HIS A 72 -4.84 -7.92 3.08
C HIS A 72 -5.59 -8.55 1.88
N ASN A 73 -5.76 -7.80 0.80
CA ASN A 73 -6.44 -8.31 -0.39
C ASN A 73 -5.65 -9.47 -1.05
N MET A 74 -4.32 -9.39 -1.08
CA MET A 74 -3.48 -10.49 -1.56
C MET A 74 -3.65 -11.76 -0.71
N ALA A 75 -3.68 -11.62 0.62
CA ALA A 75 -3.91 -12.74 1.52
C ALA A 75 -5.29 -13.38 1.30
N LEU A 76 -6.33 -12.57 1.06
CA LEU A 76 -7.68 -13.06 0.72
C LEU A 76 -7.70 -13.78 -0.66
N LEU A 77 -6.81 -13.41 -1.59
CA LEU A 77 -6.62 -14.12 -2.87
C LEU A 77 -5.79 -15.40 -2.72
N GLY A 78 -5.37 -15.75 -1.50
CA GLY A 78 -4.64 -16.99 -1.21
C GLY A 78 -3.13 -16.92 -1.47
N MET A 79 -2.57 -15.72 -1.62
CA MET A 79 -1.13 -15.52 -1.77
C MET A 79 -0.40 -15.67 -0.43
N ASP A 80 0.86 -16.14 -0.46
CA ASP A 80 1.79 -16.01 0.67
C ASP A 80 2.35 -14.58 0.66
N VAL A 81 2.00 -13.81 1.68
CA VAL A 81 2.30 -12.38 1.74
C VAL A 81 3.22 -12.06 2.91
N ARG A 82 4.31 -11.36 2.62
CA ARG A 82 5.16 -10.73 3.62
C ARG A 82 4.99 -9.23 3.56
N MET A 83 4.99 -8.60 4.71
CA MET A 83 4.89 -7.14 4.78
C MET A 83 6.08 -6.56 5.53
N VAL A 84 6.71 -5.56 4.93
CA VAL A 84 7.77 -4.74 5.52
C VAL A 84 7.24 -3.34 5.71
N THR A 85 7.10 -2.95 6.97
CA THR A 85 6.62 -1.63 7.40
C THR A 85 7.34 -1.23 8.70
N VAL A 86 6.88 -0.21 9.37
CA VAL A 86 7.32 0.19 10.71
C VAL A 86 6.11 0.33 11.63
N PHE A 87 6.26 -0.08 12.86
CA PHE A 87 5.25 0.04 13.91
C PHE A 87 5.74 0.95 15.03
N GLY A 88 4.83 1.67 15.66
CA GLY A 88 5.07 2.27 16.96
C GLY A 88 5.01 1.24 18.08
N ASP A 89 5.40 1.65 19.29
CA ASP A 89 5.25 0.85 20.51
C ASP A 89 3.92 1.21 21.20
N ASP A 90 2.80 0.95 20.51
CA ASP A 90 1.47 1.37 20.94
C ASP A 90 0.38 0.31 20.68
N ILE A 91 -0.84 0.59 21.17
CA ILE A 91 -1.99 -0.29 21.02
C ILE A 91 -2.45 -0.41 19.55
N ASN A 92 -2.21 0.59 18.70
CA ASN A 92 -2.55 0.56 17.29
C ASN A 92 -1.67 -0.46 16.55
N ALA A 93 -0.36 -0.48 16.85
CA ALA A 93 0.55 -1.50 16.36
C ALA A 93 0.06 -2.91 16.70
N GLN A 94 -0.37 -3.12 17.96
CA GLN A 94 -0.84 -4.43 18.42
C GLN A 94 -2.09 -4.87 17.65
N LYS A 95 -3.06 -3.96 17.42
CA LYS A 95 -4.29 -4.26 16.67
C LYS A 95 -3.99 -4.61 15.20
N ILE A 96 -3.10 -3.85 14.55
CA ILE A 96 -2.71 -4.10 13.16
C ILE A 96 -1.96 -5.44 13.07
N ALA A 97 -1.01 -5.69 13.98
CA ALA A 97 -0.25 -6.93 14.01
C ALA A 97 -1.13 -8.17 14.23
N ALA A 98 -2.13 -8.06 15.12
CA ALA A 98 -3.11 -9.13 15.34
C ALA A 98 -3.89 -9.45 14.05
N SER A 99 -4.41 -8.42 13.37
CA SER A 99 -5.12 -8.59 12.10
C SER A 99 -4.23 -9.20 11.00
N CYS A 100 -2.97 -8.79 10.90
CA CYS A 100 -2.02 -9.42 9.99
C CYS A 100 -1.82 -10.91 10.30
N GLY A 101 -1.72 -11.24 11.61
CA GLY A 101 -1.60 -12.62 12.05
C GLY A 101 -2.82 -13.50 11.73
N GLU A 102 -4.04 -12.96 11.87
CA GLU A 102 -5.29 -13.64 11.50
C GLU A 102 -5.35 -13.95 10.00
N LEU A 103 -4.83 -13.06 9.17
CA LEU A 103 -4.78 -13.19 7.71
C LEU A 103 -3.58 -14.02 7.22
N GLY A 104 -2.66 -14.41 8.11
CA GLY A 104 -1.44 -15.12 7.75
C GLY A 104 -0.37 -14.24 7.08
N ILE A 105 -0.48 -12.93 7.15
CA ILE A 105 0.51 -11.98 6.62
C ILE A 105 1.72 -11.97 7.56
N ASP A 106 2.91 -12.30 7.03
CA ASP A 106 4.15 -12.29 7.79
C ASP A 106 4.71 -10.87 7.90
N ILE A 107 4.72 -10.33 9.13
CA ILE A 107 5.26 -9.01 9.48
C ILE A 107 6.57 -9.10 10.27
N SER A 108 7.21 -10.27 10.34
CA SER A 108 8.39 -10.52 11.18
C SER A 108 9.59 -9.63 10.85
N GLN A 109 9.63 -9.06 9.66
CA GLN A 109 10.67 -8.14 9.20
C GLN A 109 10.31 -6.66 9.39
N SER A 110 9.18 -6.36 10.01
CA SER A 110 8.72 -5.00 10.31
C SER A 110 9.16 -4.60 11.72
N PRO A 111 10.06 -3.62 11.89
CA PRO A 111 10.54 -3.21 13.21
C PRO A 111 9.50 -2.42 13.99
N VAL A 112 9.54 -2.55 15.31
CA VAL A 112 8.87 -1.65 16.25
C VAL A 112 9.85 -0.55 16.63
N ILE A 113 9.42 0.69 16.50
CA ILE A 113 10.20 1.88 16.87
C ILE A 113 9.90 2.22 18.33
N PRO A 114 10.90 2.12 19.24
CA PRO A 114 10.70 2.47 20.64
C PRO A 114 10.16 3.89 20.80
N GLU A 115 9.17 4.08 21.64
CA GLU A 115 8.49 5.37 21.88
C GLU A 115 7.83 5.97 20.62
N GLY A 116 7.83 5.25 19.49
CA GLY A 116 7.19 5.64 18.26
C GLY A 116 5.67 5.54 18.36
N ARG A 117 4.98 6.34 17.54
CA ARG A 117 3.52 6.24 17.37
C ARG A 117 3.22 5.64 16.01
N THR A 118 2.36 4.61 16.00
CA THR A 118 1.87 4.02 14.75
C THR A 118 1.07 5.05 13.97
N SER A 119 1.28 5.10 12.66
CA SER A 119 0.59 6.01 11.77
C SER A 119 -0.92 6.02 12.02
N THR A 120 -1.48 7.22 12.09
CA THR A 120 -2.89 7.46 12.38
C THR A 120 -3.45 8.51 11.42
N TYR A 121 -4.61 8.23 10.86
CA TYR A 121 -5.37 9.17 10.05
C TYR A 121 -6.70 9.45 10.75
N LEU A 122 -6.85 10.67 11.25
CA LEU A 122 -8.08 11.12 11.91
C LEU A 122 -8.82 12.03 10.95
N PHE A 123 -10.13 11.76 10.75
CA PHE A 123 -10.98 12.63 9.94
C PHE A 123 -12.34 12.84 10.60
N ILE A 124 -12.94 13.95 10.29
CA ILE A 124 -14.30 14.30 10.68
C ILE A 124 -15.07 14.64 9.42
N THR A 125 -16.29 14.11 9.32
CA THR A 125 -17.19 14.41 8.19
C THR A 125 -18.12 15.58 8.54
N ASP A 126 -18.75 16.12 7.51
CA ASP A 126 -19.93 16.95 7.65
C ASP A 126 -21.21 16.08 7.77
N GLU A 127 -22.36 16.75 7.80
CA GLU A 127 -23.68 16.09 7.89
C GLU A 127 -24.04 15.27 6.63
N LYS A 128 -23.33 15.47 5.52
CA LYS A 128 -23.53 14.73 4.26
C LYS A 128 -22.60 13.52 4.17
N GLY A 129 -21.65 13.41 5.10
CA GLY A 129 -20.65 12.38 5.10
C GLY A 129 -19.38 12.74 4.31
N ASP A 130 -19.29 13.96 3.79
CA ASP A 130 -18.09 14.46 3.14
C ASP A 130 -17.05 14.88 4.18
N MET A 131 -15.77 14.69 3.86
CA MET A 131 -14.68 15.01 4.78
C MET A 131 -14.57 16.53 4.98
N ALA A 132 -14.85 16.99 6.21
CA ALA A 132 -14.73 18.37 6.61
C ALA A 132 -13.30 18.73 7.07
N LEU A 133 -12.63 17.81 7.77
CA LEU A 133 -11.28 18.01 8.31
C LEU A 133 -10.57 16.68 8.45
N ALA A 134 -9.27 16.67 8.23
CA ALA A 134 -8.42 15.51 8.54
C ALA A 134 -7.07 15.92 9.11
N VAL A 135 -6.51 15.03 9.95
CA VAL A 135 -5.14 15.12 10.47
C VAL A 135 -4.45 13.79 10.20
N SER A 136 -3.26 13.87 9.60
CA SER A 136 -2.47 12.72 9.21
C SER A 136 -1.16 12.70 10.00
N ASP A 137 -1.03 11.79 10.96
CA ASP A 137 0.23 11.54 11.67
C ASP A 137 0.92 10.33 11.02
N MET A 138 1.85 10.60 10.12
CA MET A 138 2.60 9.59 9.34
C MET A 138 4.12 9.70 9.53
N GLU A 139 4.55 10.42 10.57
CA GLU A 139 5.96 10.67 10.87
C GLU A 139 6.79 9.39 11.03
N ILE A 140 6.17 8.30 11.49
CA ILE A 140 6.86 7.04 11.72
C ILE A 140 7.50 6.49 10.44
N TYR A 141 6.97 6.79 9.25
CA TYR A 141 7.52 6.29 8.00
C TYR A 141 8.91 6.82 7.66
N LYS A 142 9.38 7.89 8.32
CA LYS A 142 10.77 8.34 8.22
C LYS A 142 11.78 7.27 8.66
N HIS A 143 11.36 6.29 9.46
CA HIS A 143 12.18 5.16 9.89
C HIS A 143 12.26 4.04 8.84
N MET A 144 11.48 4.11 7.76
CA MET A 144 11.63 3.20 6.61
C MET A 144 12.78 3.68 5.72
N THR A 145 13.98 3.74 6.27
CA THR A 145 15.18 4.27 5.63
C THR A 145 15.81 3.28 4.64
N PRO A 146 16.68 3.74 3.72
CA PRO A 146 17.52 2.86 2.89
C PRO A 146 18.31 1.83 3.72
N GLN A 147 18.85 2.23 4.88
CA GLN A 147 19.56 1.32 5.77
C GLN A 147 18.64 0.23 6.34
N MET A 148 17.42 0.59 6.76
CA MET A 148 16.43 -0.39 7.21
C MET A 148 16.08 -1.38 6.11
N LEU A 149 15.89 -0.92 4.87
CA LEU A 149 15.55 -1.75 3.72
C LEU A 149 16.72 -2.63 3.26
N SER A 150 17.97 -2.14 3.37
CA SER A 150 19.16 -2.93 3.02
C SER A 150 19.28 -4.22 3.81
N GLN A 151 18.91 -4.20 5.07
CA GLN A 151 18.89 -5.40 5.95
C GLN A 151 17.84 -6.44 5.53
N ARG A 152 16.90 -6.08 4.66
CA ARG A 152 15.81 -6.91 4.17
C ARG A 152 15.93 -7.23 2.68
N LEU A 153 17.01 -6.79 2.05
CA LEU A 153 17.18 -6.91 0.59
C LEU A 153 17.19 -8.37 0.12
N THR A 154 17.74 -9.29 0.92
CA THR A 154 17.69 -10.73 0.63
C THR A 154 16.26 -11.25 0.59
N LEU A 155 15.41 -10.85 1.53
CA LEU A 155 13.98 -11.17 1.53
C LEU A 155 13.28 -10.58 0.31
N LEU A 156 13.52 -9.31 0.02
CA LEU A 156 12.91 -8.60 -1.09
C LEU A 156 13.28 -9.23 -2.44
N ASN A 157 14.56 -9.55 -2.62
CA ASN A 157 15.07 -10.15 -3.86
C ASN A 157 14.61 -11.60 -4.09
N ALA A 158 14.24 -12.31 -3.03
CA ALA A 158 13.67 -13.66 -3.13
C ALA A 158 12.15 -13.66 -3.36
N SER A 159 11.49 -12.49 -3.39
CA SER A 159 10.06 -12.36 -3.67
C SER A 159 9.77 -12.54 -5.16
N GLN A 160 8.60 -13.08 -5.50
CA GLN A 160 8.11 -13.10 -6.88
C GLN A 160 7.84 -11.69 -7.42
N ALA A 161 7.38 -10.80 -6.54
CA ALA A 161 7.23 -9.39 -6.78
C ALA A 161 7.35 -8.60 -5.45
N VAL A 162 7.80 -7.36 -5.54
CA VAL A 162 7.77 -6.41 -4.43
C VAL A 162 6.82 -5.28 -4.79
N VAL A 163 5.78 -5.12 -3.99
CA VAL A 163 4.81 -4.03 -4.15
C VAL A 163 5.15 -2.93 -3.17
N LEU A 164 5.40 -1.72 -3.65
CA LEU A 164 5.66 -0.56 -2.81
C LEU A 164 4.55 0.48 -2.93
N ASP A 165 4.30 1.21 -1.86
CA ASP A 165 3.48 2.40 -1.88
C ASP A 165 4.30 3.68 -1.61
N THR A 166 3.79 4.83 -2.01
CA THR A 166 4.50 6.10 -1.87
C THR A 166 4.37 6.75 -0.49
N ASN A 167 3.92 6.01 0.54
CA ASN A 167 4.10 6.44 1.93
C ASN A 167 5.58 6.39 2.35
N LEU A 168 6.38 5.55 1.67
CA LEU A 168 7.82 5.50 1.88
C LEU A 168 8.49 6.87 1.60
N PRO A 169 9.62 7.18 2.30
CA PRO A 169 10.51 8.26 1.92
C PRO A 169 11.02 8.11 0.48
N ALA A 170 11.27 9.23 -0.20
CA ALA A 170 11.71 9.21 -1.59
C ALA A 170 13.05 8.48 -1.78
N GLU A 171 13.98 8.68 -0.84
CA GLU A 171 15.29 8.01 -0.82
C GLU A 171 15.16 6.49 -0.66
N SER A 172 14.13 6.02 0.02
CA SER A 172 13.86 4.60 0.21
C SER A 172 13.25 3.96 -1.04
N ILE A 173 12.38 4.68 -1.73
CA ILE A 173 11.88 4.28 -3.05
C ILE A 173 13.04 4.19 -4.05
N GLN A 174 13.92 5.20 -4.07
CA GLN A 174 15.11 5.20 -4.92
C GLN A 174 16.02 4.01 -4.60
N TYR A 175 16.25 3.74 -3.29
CA TYR A 175 17.06 2.61 -2.86
C TYR A 175 16.51 1.27 -3.36
N LEU A 176 15.20 1.05 -3.23
CA LEU A 176 14.55 -0.16 -3.75
C LEU A 176 14.70 -0.26 -5.27
N ALA A 177 14.49 0.84 -5.99
CA ALA A 177 14.63 0.87 -7.44
C ALA A 177 16.05 0.54 -7.92
N ASP A 178 17.08 0.88 -7.14
CA ASP A 178 18.47 0.65 -7.52
C ASP A 178 19.02 -0.72 -7.10
N HIS A 179 18.44 -1.35 -6.05
CA HIS A 179 19.04 -2.55 -5.43
C HIS A 179 18.12 -3.76 -5.44
N CYS A 180 16.79 -3.58 -5.58
CA CYS A 180 15.88 -4.71 -5.64
C CYS A 180 15.91 -5.35 -7.04
N THR A 181 16.14 -6.66 -7.08
CA THR A 181 16.16 -7.44 -8.34
C THR A 181 14.82 -8.11 -8.65
N ALA A 182 13.94 -8.22 -7.68
CA ALA A 182 12.57 -8.67 -7.90
C ALA A 182 11.75 -7.60 -8.66
N PRO A 183 10.75 -7.99 -9.45
CA PRO A 183 9.88 -7.05 -10.14
C PRO A 183 9.23 -6.07 -9.17
N LEU A 184 9.43 -4.76 -9.37
CA LEU A 184 8.86 -3.70 -8.53
C LEU A 184 7.52 -3.23 -9.07
N PHE A 185 6.49 -3.32 -8.25
CA PHE A 185 5.14 -2.81 -8.50
C PHE A 185 4.93 -1.58 -7.61
N ALA A 186 4.36 -0.51 -8.13
CA ALA A 186 4.19 0.72 -7.37
C ALA A 186 2.75 1.24 -7.38
N ASP A 187 2.26 1.60 -6.19
CA ASP A 187 1.03 2.36 -5.99
C ASP A 187 1.35 3.82 -5.64
N PRO A 188 0.87 4.80 -6.41
CA PRO A 188 1.14 6.21 -6.17
C PRO A 188 0.47 6.78 -4.91
N VAL A 189 -0.53 6.13 -4.33
CA VAL A 189 -1.31 6.51 -3.14
C VAL A 189 -2.12 7.80 -3.33
N SER A 190 -1.47 8.88 -3.76
CA SER A 190 -2.09 10.18 -3.99
C SER A 190 -1.24 11.03 -4.92
N THR A 191 -1.86 12.03 -5.52
CA THR A 191 -1.18 12.98 -6.42
C THR A 191 0.04 13.63 -5.77
N ALA A 192 -0.07 14.06 -4.50
CA ALA A 192 1.03 14.68 -3.78
C ALA A 192 2.23 13.74 -3.56
N LYS A 193 1.97 12.44 -3.36
CA LYS A 193 3.00 11.44 -3.10
C LYS A 193 3.54 10.82 -4.38
N ALA A 194 2.75 10.77 -5.46
CA ALA A 194 3.11 10.18 -6.75
C ALA A 194 4.41 10.76 -7.35
N VAL A 195 4.70 12.03 -7.09
CA VAL A 195 5.92 12.69 -7.58
C VAL A 195 7.22 11.99 -7.20
N LYS A 196 7.21 11.23 -6.09
CA LYS A 196 8.36 10.43 -5.64
C LYS A 196 8.74 9.32 -6.63
N LEU A 197 7.79 8.89 -7.49
CA LEU A 197 8.03 7.83 -8.48
C LEU A 197 8.69 8.32 -9.76
N LYS A 198 8.64 9.63 -10.06
CA LYS A 198 9.21 10.18 -11.32
C LYS A 198 10.65 9.75 -11.58
N PRO A 199 11.58 9.83 -10.60
CA PRO A 199 12.99 9.44 -10.83
C PRO A 199 13.19 7.95 -11.08
N VAL A 200 12.24 7.11 -10.67
CA VAL A 200 12.40 5.64 -10.67
C VAL A 200 11.48 4.92 -11.66
N LEU A 201 10.69 5.63 -12.47
CA LEU A 201 9.73 5.02 -13.42
C LEU A 201 10.40 3.96 -14.30
N SER A 202 11.60 4.21 -14.78
CA SER A 202 12.37 3.28 -15.64
C SER A 202 12.77 1.97 -14.96
N LYS A 203 12.71 1.92 -13.63
CA LYS A 203 13.07 0.76 -12.81
C LYS A 203 11.85 -0.06 -12.38
N LEU A 204 10.65 0.48 -12.55
CA LEU A 204 9.42 -0.20 -12.18
C LEU A 204 9.01 -1.22 -13.23
N HIS A 205 8.54 -2.36 -12.74
CA HIS A 205 7.88 -3.34 -13.59
C HIS A 205 6.42 -2.96 -13.84
N THR A 206 5.68 -2.60 -12.81
CA THR A 206 4.25 -2.28 -12.91
C THR A 206 3.93 -1.01 -12.12
N LEU A 207 3.18 -0.12 -12.74
CA LEU A 207 2.65 1.09 -12.12
C LEU A 207 1.12 1.09 -12.22
N LYS A 208 0.43 1.38 -11.11
CA LYS A 208 -1.04 1.45 -11.06
C LYS A 208 -1.52 2.84 -10.61
N PRO A 209 -1.48 3.84 -11.45
CA PRO A 209 -2.03 5.16 -11.14
C PRO A 209 -3.54 5.22 -11.39
N ASN A 210 -4.21 6.16 -10.74
CA ASN A 210 -5.48 6.67 -11.24
C ASN A 210 -5.25 7.70 -12.38
N ARG A 211 -6.36 8.22 -12.98
CA ARG A 211 -6.30 9.20 -14.09
C ARG A 211 -5.44 10.41 -13.72
N ILE A 212 -5.66 11.02 -12.56
CA ILE A 212 -4.97 12.26 -12.14
C ILE A 212 -3.49 11.99 -11.86
N GLU A 213 -3.17 10.87 -11.24
CA GLU A 213 -1.79 10.45 -11.00
C GLU A 213 -1.06 10.12 -12.31
N ALA A 214 -1.75 9.50 -13.27
CA ALA A 214 -1.19 9.26 -14.61
C ALA A 214 -0.92 10.56 -15.36
N GLU A 215 -1.82 11.56 -15.29
CA GLU A 215 -1.57 12.89 -15.84
C GLU A 215 -0.33 13.55 -15.23
N LEU A 216 -0.20 13.49 -13.90
CA LEU A 216 0.93 14.07 -13.18
C LEU A 216 2.26 13.41 -13.55
N LEU A 217 2.27 12.07 -13.65
CA LEU A 217 3.49 11.31 -13.91
C LEU A 217 3.91 11.37 -15.38
N SER A 218 2.96 11.35 -16.31
CA SER A 218 3.22 11.45 -17.75
C SER A 218 3.40 12.89 -18.25
N GLY A 219 2.82 13.87 -17.53
CA GLY A 219 2.72 15.26 -18.01
C GLY A 219 1.66 15.45 -19.11
N VAL A 220 0.87 14.43 -19.43
CA VAL A 220 -0.17 14.47 -20.46
C VAL A 220 -1.54 14.60 -19.81
N LYS A 221 -2.32 15.63 -20.19
CA LYS A 221 -3.70 15.79 -19.73
C LYS A 221 -4.61 14.77 -20.42
N ILE A 222 -5.37 13.99 -19.63
CA ILE A 222 -6.24 12.93 -20.14
C ILE A 222 -7.67 13.46 -20.27
N THR A 223 -8.08 13.74 -21.48
CA THR A 223 -9.42 14.27 -21.80
C THR A 223 -10.25 13.36 -22.71
N ASN A 224 -9.61 12.39 -23.35
CA ASN A 224 -10.23 11.42 -24.26
C ASN A 224 -9.32 10.19 -24.43
N ASP A 225 -9.76 9.19 -25.19
CA ASP A 225 -9.02 7.95 -25.42
C ASP A 225 -7.65 8.16 -26.06
N ALA A 226 -7.52 9.12 -26.98
CA ALA A 226 -6.25 9.40 -27.63
C ALA A 226 -5.22 9.96 -26.64
N SER A 227 -5.63 10.89 -25.77
CA SER A 227 -4.78 11.42 -24.70
C SER A 227 -4.49 10.42 -23.60
N LEU A 228 -5.41 9.47 -23.32
CA LEU A 228 -5.19 8.37 -22.39
C LEU A 228 -4.09 7.42 -22.91
N ARG A 229 -4.18 7.02 -24.19
CA ARG A 229 -3.13 6.22 -24.85
C ARG A 229 -1.78 6.95 -24.84
N LYS A 230 -1.78 8.24 -25.16
CA LYS A 230 -0.57 9.05 -25.13
C LYS A 230 0.06 9.14 -23.75
N ALA A 231 -0.75 9.27 -22.70
CA ALA A 231 -0.25 9.27 -21.32
C ALA A 231 0.42 7.92 -20.96
N ALA A 232 -0.23 6.80 -21.31
CA ALA A 232 0.32 5.47 -21.10
C ALA A 232 1.62 5.25 -21.89
N GLU A 233 1.68 5.61 -23.17
CA GLU A 233 2.87 5.54 -24.01
C GLU A 233 4.02 6.36 -23.39
N THR A 234 3.74 7.61 -22.97
CA THR A 234 4.76 8.46 -22.33
C THR A 234 5.32 7.82 -21.05
N LEU A 235 4.48 7.14 -20.26
CA LEU A 235 4.96 6.39 -19.08
C LEU A 235 5.81 5.18 -19.49
N LEU A 236 5.40 4.42 -20.49
CA LEU A 236 6.15 3.26 -20.99
C LEU A 236 7.49 3.66 -21.64
N ASP A 237 7.54 4.81 -22.31
CA ASP A 237 8.75 5.37 -22.92
C ASP A 237 9.84 5.72 -21.87
N THR A 238 9.47 5.89 -20.60
CA THR A 238 10.45 6.04 -19.51
C THR A 238 11.27 4.79 -19.24
N GLY A 239 10.79 3.62 -19.68
CA GLY A 239 11.35 2.31 -19.36
C GLY A 239 10.45 1.43 -18.48
N LEU A 240 9.31 1.96 -18.01
CA LEU A 240 8.28 1.20 -17.31
C LEU A 240 7.79 0.01 -18.15
N HIS A 241 7.59 -1.18 -17.54
CA HIS A 241 7.17 -2.37 -18.29
C HIS A 241 5.67 -2.43 -18.54
N ARG A 242 4.85 -2.12 -17.51
CA ARG A 242 3.38 -2.16 -17.58
C ARG A 242 2.75 -1.01 -16.82
N VAL A 243 1.65 -0.50 -17.32
CA VAL A 243 0.82 0.49 -16.62
C VAL A 243 -0.63 0.08 -16.61
N PHE A 244 -1.30 0.26 -15.47
CA PHE A 244 -2.73 0.04 -15.27
C PHE A 244 -3.37 1.32 -14.74
N ILE A 245 -4.03 2.08 -15.61
CA ILE A 245 -4.65 3.36 -15.25
C ILE A 245 -6.10 3.11 -14.86
N SER A 246 -6.43 3.32 -13.58
CA SER A 246 -7.82 3.23 -13.12
C SER A 246 -8.59 4.51 -13.49
N LEU A 247 -9.79 4.35 -14.05
CA LEU A 247 -10.60 5.41 -14.62
C LEU A 247 -11.93 5.60 -13.86
N GLY A 248 -12.06 5.03 -12.68
CA GLY A 248 -13.29 5.08 -11.89
C GLY A 248 -14.44 4.36 -12.59
N SER A 249 -15.54 5.09 -12.85
CA SER A 249 -16.71 4.56 -13.57
C SER A 249 -16.42 4.18 -15.02
N ASP A 250 -15.32 4.62 -15.60
CA ASP A 250 -14.93 4.32 -16.98
C ASP A 250 -14.05 3.05 -17.08
N GLY A 251 -13.84 2.36 -15.96
CA GLY A 251 -13.11 1.10 -15.89
C GLY A 251 -11.61 1.24 -15.76
N VAL A 252 -10.86 0.50 -16.55
CA VAL A 252 -9.40 0.41 -16.50
C VAL A 252 -8.80 0.44 -17.90
N PHE A 253 -7.71 1.17 -18.05
CA PHE A 253 -6.84 1.07 -19.22
C PHE A 253 -5.52 0.42 -18.83
N ALA A 254 -5.10 -0.59 -19.57
CA ALA A 254 -3.83 -1.27 -19.37
C ALA A 254 -2.98 -1.22 -20.64
N ALA A 255 -1.67 -1.04 -20.47
CA ALA A 255 -0.72 -1.05 -21.57
C ALA A 255 0.63 -1.62 -21.10
N ASP A 256 1.37 -2.24 -22.05
CA ASP A 256 2.71 -2.77 -21.82
C ASP A 256 3.72 -2.33 -22.90
N ARG A 257 5.00 -2.59 -22.64
CA ARG A 257 6.11 -2.26 -23.56
C ARG A 257 6.11 -3.02 -24.88
N SER A 258 5.35 -4.13 -24.99
CA SER A 258 5.23 -4.89 -26.23
C SER A 258 4.18 -4.29 -27.18
N GLY A 259 3.51 -3.22 -26.76
CA GLY A 259 2.48 -2.52 -27.53
C GLY A 259 1.07 -3.04 -27.33
N HIS A 260 0.88 -4.00 -26.41
CA HIS A 260 -0.49 -4.41 -26.04
C HIS A 260 -1.17 -3.30 -25.26
N GLN A 261 -2.41 -3.03 -25.66
CA GLN A 261 -3.27 -2.04 -24.99
C GLN A 261 -4.67 -2.61 -24.91
N VAL A 262 -5.32 -2.45 -23.78
CA VAL A 262 -6.71 -2.84 -23.55
C VAL A 262 -7.41 -1.86 -22.63
N GLN A 263 -8.66 -1.54 -22.96
CA GLN A 263 -9.55 -0.84 -22.04
C GLN A 263 -10.71 -1.74 -21.70
N LEU A 264 -10.93 -1.94 -20.41
CA LEU A 264 -12.00 -2.79 -19.89
C LEU A 264 -13.00 -1.93 -19.13
N PRO A 265 -14.31 -2.10 -19.40
CA PRO A 265 -15.34 -1.42 -18.61
C PRO A 265 -15.38 -1.96 -17.19
N PRO A 266 -15.97 -1.25 -16.23
CA PRO A 266 -16.21 -1.77 -14.90
C PRO A 266 -17.21 -2.92 -14.96
N LEU A 267 -17.07 -3.88 -14.06
CA LEU A 267 -18.13 -4.89 -13.88
C LEU A 267 -19.36 -4.26 -13.23
N PRO A 268 -20.58 -4.59 -13.70
CA PRO A 268 -21.80 -4.11 -13.07
C PRO A 268 -21.89 -4.52 -11.60
N GLY A 269 -22.26 -3.58 -10.74
CA GLY A 269 -22.42 -3.83 -9.30
C GLY A 269 -22.96 -2.60 -8.58
N ALA A 270 -23.56 -2.82 -7.40
CA ALA A 270 -23.94 -1.72 -6.52
C ALA A 270 -22.70 -1.16 -5.83
N MET A 271 -22.40 0.12 -6.04
CA MET A 271 -21.30 0.79 -5.35
C MET A 271 -21.70 1.11 -3.91
N VAL A 272 -21.01 0.52 -2.94
CA VAL A 272 -21.21 0.77 -1.51
C VAL A 272 -20.18 1.77 -1.00
N ASN A 273 -18.91 1.59 -1.38
CA ASN A 273 -17.79 2.46 -1.02
C ASN A 273 -16.66 2.30 -2.04
N THR A 274 -15.91 3.36 -2.28
CA THR A 274 -14.75 3.36 -3.19
C THR A 274 -13.40 3.29 -2.47
N THR A 275 -13.39 3.43 -1.13
CA THR A 275 -12.16 3.33 -0.34
C THR A 275 -11.57 1.92 -0.45
N GLY A 276 -10.27 1.85 -0.75
CA GLY A 276 -9.56 0.58 -0.90
C GLY A 276 -9.74 -0.12 -2.26
N CYS A 277 -10.58 0.38 -3.17
CA CYS A 277 -10.71 -0.20 -4.52
C CYS A 277 -9.38 -0.20 -5.27
N GLY A 278 -8.59 0.87 -5.14
CA GLY A 278 -7.23 0.95 -5.69
C GLY A 278 -6.31 -0.13 -5.14
N ASP A 279 -6.38 -0.36 -3.84
CA ASP A 279 -5.56 -1.34 -3.12
C ASP A 279 -5.94 -2.77 -3.54
N ALA A 280 -7.24 -3.07 -3.63
CA ALA A 280 -7.75 -4.35 -4.12
C ALA A 280 -7.35 -4.58 -5.59
N PHE A 281 -7.37 -3.55 -6.42
CA PHE A 281 -6.94 -3.64 -7.81
C PHE A 281 -5.44 -3.93 -7.92
N MET A 282 -4.57 -3.28 -7.12
CA MET A 282 -3.15 -3.61 -7.08
C MET A 282 -2.91 -5.05 -6.65
N ALA A 283 -3.63 -5.55 -5.66
CA ALA A 283 -3.56 -6.94 -5.23
C ALA A 283 -3.93 -7.90 -6.36
N ALA A 284 -5.01 -7.63 -7.09
CA ALA A 284 -5.46 -8.44 -8.23
C ALA A 284 -4.44 -8.45 -9.39
N ILE A 285 -3.87 -7.29 -9.74
CA ILE A 285 -2.80 -7.17 -10.76
C ILE A 285 -1.57 -7.99 -10.37
N THR A 286 -1.26 -8.04 -9.07
CA THR A 286 -0.08 -8.78 -8.58
C THR A 286 -0.34 -10.28 -8.55
N TRP A 287 -1.58 -10.69 -8.30
CA TRP A 287 -2.00 -12.08 -8.30
C TRP A 287 -2.00 -12.70 -9.71
N ALA A 288 -2.41 -11.94 -10.73
CA ALA A 288 -2.49 -12.38 -12.14
C ALA A 288 -1.11 -12.47 -12.81
#